data_5fe58ee36fae1662bcb00e6e955311ff
#
_entry.id   5fe58ee36fae1662bcb00e6e955311ff
#
_cell.length_a   1.000
_cell.length_b   1.000
_cell.length_c   1.000
_cell.angle_alpha   90.00
_cell.angle_beta   90.00
_cell.angle_gamma   90.00
#
_symmetry.space_group_name_H-M   'P 1'
#
loop_
_entity.id
_entity.type
_entity.pdbx_description
1 polymer ?
#
loop_
_entity_poly.entity_id
_entity_poly.type
_entity_poly.pdbx_seq_one_letter_code
_entity_poly.pdbx_strand_id
1 'polypeptide(L)'
;MEDCRMPERLDRTVIYESDYVCLYADKVRFPGGYIVEKYHQVHYPKEAVCIAVFNEKDEVLLIRNRRYTVGRLEWEIPAGKIEQGETKEDAARRECLEESGCTLKDLRFLCSQNPANGMSDCVCHCFAARVDSEAALTDTEEVASKRWLSRDAVLEMLEKNETKDGVSMLGLLYAFQFYK
;
A
#
# COMPACT_ATOMS: atom_id res chain seq x y z
N MET A 1 -14.43 6.33 32.84
CA MET A 1 -14.74 6.55 31.41
C MET A 1 -13.41 6.84 30.71
N GLU A 2 -13.16 6.18 29.62
CA GLU A 2 -11.98 6.43 28.79
C GLU A 2 -12.05 7.84 28.18
N ASP A 3 -10.94 8.59 28.21
CA ASP A 3 -10.88 9.92 27.60
C ASP A 3 -10.64 9.75 26.08
N CYS A 4 -11.71 9.85 25.30
CA CYS A 4 -11.70 9.68 23.84
C CYS A 4 -11.47 11.00 23.06
N ARG A 5 -11.06 12.09 23.71
CA ARG A 5 -10.75 13.35 23.03
C ARG A 5 -9.53 13.19 22.15
N MET A 6 -9.59 13.77 20.95
CA MET A 6 -8.46 13.79 20.01
C MET A 6 -7.51 14.95 20.32
N PRO A 7 -6.21 14.82 19.97
CA PRO A 7 -5.29 15.95 19.96
C PRO A 7 -5.78 17.07 19.05
N GLU A 8 -5.54 18.31 19.44
CA GLU A 8 -5.90 19.52 18.71
C GLU A 8 -4.67 20.15 18.08
N ARG A 9 -4.71 20.41 16.76
CA ARG A 9 -3.68 21.19 16.09
C ARG A 9 -3.90 22.68 16.38
N LEU A 10 -2.91 23.31 17.02
CA LEU A 10 -2.94 24.74 17.36
C LEU A 10 -2.34 25.62 16.26
N ASP A 11 -1.30 25.09 15.58
CA ASP A 11 -0.60 25.79 14.50
C ASP A 11 0.05 24.79 13.57
N ARG A 12 0.43 25.23 12.35
CA ARG A 12 1.14 24.42 11.33
C ARG A 12 2.23 25.23 10.66
N THR A 13 3.43 24.65 10.64
CA THR A 13 4.53 25.10 9.79
C THR A 13 4.70 24.12 8.64
N VAL A 14 4.61 24.60 7.40
CA VAL A 14 4.94 23.83 6.20
C VAL A 14 6.45 23.81 6.05
N ILE A 15 7.06 22.62 6.11
CA ILE A 15 8.51 22.43 5.90
C ILE A 15 8.78 22.14 4.43
N TYR A 16 7.95 21.29 3.81
CA TYR A 16 8.03 20.94 2.40
C TYR A 16 6.64 20.60 1.87
N GLU A 17 6.35 20.95 0.63
CA GLU A 17 5.09 20.64 -0.04
C GLU A 17 5.33 20.35 -1.51
N SER A 18 4.70 19.27 -2.00
CA SER A 18 4.64 18.85 -3.40
C SER A 18 3.38 18.04 -3.67
N ASP A 19 3.14 17.72 -4.95
CA ASP A 19 2.03 16.84 -5.36
C ASP A 19 2.19 15.39 -4.90
N TYR A 20 3.37 15.02 -4.39
CA TYR A 20 3.70 13.65 -3.98
C TYR A 20 3.71 13.45 -2.47
N VAL A 21 4.21 14.44 -1.73
CA VAL A 21 4.39 14.36 -0.29
C VAL A 21 4.53 15.75 0.30
N CYS A 22 3.95 15.97 1.49
CA CYS A 22 4.14 17.18 2.28
C CYS A 22 4.72 16.82 3.64
N LEU A 23 5.60 17.67 4.15
CA LEU A 23 6.17 17.57 5.50
C LEU A 23 5.75 18.77 6.32
N TYR A 24 5.10 18.52 7.44
CA TYR A 24 4.62 19.54 8.36
C TYR A 24 5.27 19.43 9.73
N ALA A 25 5.43 20.56 10.42
CA ALA A 25 5.67 20.62 11.84
C ALA A 25 4.49 21.33 12.50
N ASP A 26 3.64 20.57 13.21
CA ASP A 26 2.45 21.06 13.86
C ASP A 26 2.71 21.35 15.34
N LYS A 27 2.13 22.42 15.87
CA LYS A 27 1.95 22.60 17.30
C LYS A 27 0.68 21.90 17.73
N VAL A 28 0.80 20.89 18.60
CA VAL A 28 -0.31 19.99 18.95
C VAL A 28 -0.55 19.98 20.45
N ARG A 29 -1.80 20.18 20.87
CA ARG A 29 -2.25 20.00 22.25
C ARG A 29 -2.90 18.63 22.41
N PHE A 30 -2.39 17.82 23.31
CA PHE A 30 -3.01 16.54 23.69
C PHE A 30 -4.10 16.72 24.75
N PRO A 31 -5.05 15.77 24.90
CA PRO A 31 -6.20 15.89 25.81
C PRO A 31 -5.85 16.23 27.26
N GLY A 32 -4.71 15.78 27.76
CA GLY A 32 -4.20 16.09 29.11
C GLY A 32 -3.57 17.47 29.26
N GLY A 33 -3.59 18.31 28.19
CA GLY A 33 -3.01 19.65 28.18
C GLY A 33 -1.54 19.72 27.80
N TYR A 34 -0.88 18.57 27.61
CA TYR A 34 0.50 18.51 27.12
C TYR A 34 0.61 19.06 25.69
N ILE A 35 1.58 19.94 25.45
CA ILE A 35 1.80 20.57 24.15
C ILE A 35 3.11 20.07 23.56
N VAL A 36 3.03 19.57 22.32
CA VAL A 36 4.19 19.31 21.46
C VAL A 36 4.35 20.50 20.54
N GLU A 37 5.47 21.22 20.67
CA GLU A 37 5.74 22.43 19.87
C GLU A 37 6.03 22.14 18.40
N LYS A 38 6.60 20.96 18.07
CA LYS A 38 6.92 20.51 16.70
C LYS A 38 6.61 19.03 16.57
N TYR A 39 5.36 18.70 16.29
CA TYR A 39 4.93 17.35 15.92
C TYR A 39 5.11 17.20 14.41
N HIS A 40 6.13 16.44 14.01
CA HIS A 40 6.40 16.22 12.58
C HIS A 40 5.45 15.17 12.03
N GLN A 41 4.78 15.50 10.91
CA GLN A 41 3.94 14.56 10.18
C GLN A 41 4.21 14.63 8.67
N VAL A 42 4.07 13.49 8.03
CA VAL A 42 4.09 13.35 6.58
C VAL A 42 2.65 13.25 6.08
N HIS A 43 2.28 14.12 5.16
CA HIS A 43 0.98 14.07 4.49
C HIS A 43 1.15 13.57 3.07
N TYR A 44 0.31 12.61 2.68
CA TYR A 44 0.25 12.11 1.31
C TYR A 44 -1.01 12.66 0.63
N PRO A 45 -0.87 13.54 -0.40
CA PRO A 45 -2.02 14.11 -1.12
C PRO A 45 -2.88 13.08 -1.85
N LYS A 46 -2.32 11.92 -2.15
CA LYS A 46 -3.01 10.82 -2.83
C LYS A 46 -3.01 9.57 -1.95
N GLU A 47 -4.16 8.89 -1.91
CA GLU A 47 -4.28 7.56 -1.35
C GLU A 47 -3.67 6.52 -2.30
N ALA A 48 -3.50 5.29 -1.83
CA ALA A 48 -2.92 4.20 -2.60
C ALA A 48 -3.83 2.97 -2.63
N VAL A 49 -3.54 2.06 -3.55
CA VAL A 49 -4.15 0.74 -3.66
C VAL A 49 -3.08 -0.34 -3.66
N CYS A 50 -3.42 -1.55 -3.24
CA CYS A 50 -2.63 -2.75 -3.45
C CYS A 50 -3.55 -3.94 -3.76
N ILE A 51 -3.07 -4.89 -4.56
CA ILE A 51 -3.91 -5.95 -5.12
C ILE A 51 -3.26 -7.32 -4.99
N ALA A 52 -3.87 -8.23 -4.23
CA ALA A 52 -3.53 -9.65 -4.25
C ALA A 52 -4.26 -10.33 -5.42
N VAL A 53 -3.53 -10.69 -6.47
CA VAL A 53 -4.08 -11.28 -7.70
C VAL A 53 -3.87 -12.78 -7.69
N PHE A 54 -4.92 -13.55 -7.94
CA PHE A 54 -4.90 -15.01 -7.97
C PHE A 54 -5.15 -15.54 -9.39
N ASN A 55 -4.42 -16.59 -9.77
CA ASN A 55 -4.69 -17.34 -11.00
C ASN A 55 -5.68 -18.51 -10.75
N GLU A 56 -5.95 -19.30 -11.81
CA GLU A 56 -6.87 -20.45 -11.73
C GLU A 56 -6.37 -21.61 -10.84
N LYS A 57 -5.06 -21.61 -10.50
CA LYS A 57 -4.45 -22.59 -9.59
C LYS A 57 -4.39 -22.12 -8.15
N ASP A 58 -5.06 -20.99 -7.83
CA ASP A 58 -4.96 -20.30 -6.53
C ASP A 58 -3.54 -19.85 -6.14
N GLU A 59 -2.64 -19.72 -7.13
CA GLU A 59 -1.35 -19.08 -6.93
C GLU A 59 -1.53 -17.56 -6.95
N VAL A 60 -0.77 -16.84 -6.10
CA VAL A 60 -0.79 -15.37 -6.02
C VAL A 60 0.38 -14.77 -6.80
N LEU A 61 0.11 -13.66 -7.49
CA LEU A 61 1.09 -12.90 -8.22
C LEU A 61 1.97 -12.09 -7.26
N LEU A 62 3.28 -12.23 -7.37
CA LEU A 62 4.24 -11.30 -6.81
C LEU A 62 5.06 -10.66 -7.92
N ILE A 63 5.35 -9.38 -7.76
CA ILE A 63 6.27 -8.59 -8.59
C ILE A 63 7.54 -8.29 -7.79
N ARG A 64 8.65 -8.11 -8.46
CA ARG A 64 9.92 -7.81 -7.83
C ARG A 64 10.37 -6.41 -8.18
N ASN A 65 10.11 -5.45 -7.28
CA ASN A 65 10.32 -4.03 -7.52
C ASN A 65 11.73 -3.57 -7.13
N ARG A 66 12.24 -2.57 -7.90
CA ARG A 66 13.47 -1.85 -7.59
C ARG A 66 13.16 -0.70 -6.64
N ARG A 67 13.30 -0.92 -5.33
CA ARG A 67 12.99 0.10 -4.31
C ARG A 67 14.22 0.94 -3.98
N TYR A 68 14.32 2.11 -4.63
CA TYR A 68 15.41 3.08 -4.44
C TYR A 68 15.63 3.44 -2.97
N THR A 69 14.55 3.72 -2.23
CA THR A 69 14.61 4.18 -0.83
C THR A 69 15.25 3.18 0.13
N VAL A 70 15.13 1.89 -0.16
CA VAL A 70 15.73 0.81 0.65
C VAL A 70 16.92 0.13 -0.02
N GLY A 71 17.26 0.55 -1.24
CA GLY A 71 18.45 0.11 -1.97
C GLY A 71 18.48 -1.36 -2.34
N ARG A 72 17.31 -1.98 -2.57
CA ARG A 72 17.23 -3.41 -2.89
C ARG A 72 16.02 -3.76 -3.73
N LEU A 73 16.02 -4.99 -4.26
CA LEU A 73 14.85 -5.60 -4.87
C LEU A 73 13.93 -6.18 -3.77
N GLU A 74 12.63 -5.85 -3.84
CA GLU A 74 11.61 -6.37 -2.91
C GLU A 74 10.56 -7.18 -3.67
N TRP A 75 10.06 -8.25 -3.04
CA TRP A 75 8.89 -8.97 -3.51
C TRP A 75 7.64 -8.31 -2.92
N GLU A 76 6.74 -7.89 -3.80
CA GLU A 76 5.55 -7.12 -3.44
C GLU A 76 4.34 -7.61 -4.25
N ILE A 77 3.14 -7.26 -3.83
CA ILE A 77 1.95 -7.30 -4.69
C ILE A 77 1.85 -6.00 -5.48
N PRO A 78 1.22 -5.96 -6.66
CA PRO A 78 0.98 -4.73 -7.40
C PRO A 78 0.34 -3.65 -6.52
N ALA A 79 0.87 -2.43 -6.59
CA ALA A 79 0.43 -1.32 -5.75
C ALA A 79 0.83 0.03 -6.32
N GLY A 80 -0.05 1.02 -6.21
CA GLY A 80 0.28 2.38 -6.61
C GLY A 80 -0.72 3.42 -6.13
N LYS A 81 -0.59 4.65 -6.61
CA LYS A 81 -1.40 5.79 -6.18
C LYS A 81 -2.70 5.90 -6.96
N ILE A 82 -3.74 6.38 -6.29
CA ILE A 82 -5.00 6.74 -6.94
C ILE A 82 -4.82 8.11 -7.59
N GLU A 83 -5.02 8.20 -8.90
CA GLU A 83 -4.88 9.45 -9.65
C GLU A 83 -6.13 10.34 -9.52
N GLN A 84 -5.99 11.63 -9.84
CA GLN A 84 -7.09 12.59 -9.72
C GLN A 84 -8.28 12.20 -10.59
N GLY A 85 -9.45 12.04 -9.98
CA GLY A 85 -10.68 11.65 -10.66
C GLY A 85 -10.85 10.15 -10.89
N GLU A 86 -9.90 9.34 -10.46
CA GLU A 86 -9.93 7.88 -10.55
C GLU A 86 -10.63 7.28 -9.32
N THR A 87 -11.40 6.22 -9.53
CA THR A 87 -11.89 5.41 -8.41
C THR A 87 -10.77 4.48 -7.92
N LYS A 88 -10.85 4.03 -6.67
CA LYS A 88 -9.87 3.06 -6.14
C LYS A 88 -9.91 1.72 -6.88
N GLU A 89 -11.06 1.33 -7.41
CA GLU A 89 -11.25 0.14 -8.24
C GLU A 89 -10.56 0.29 -9.60
N ASP A 90 -10.64 1.47 -10.22
CA ASP A 90 -9.96 1.76 -11.50
C ASP A 90 -8.45 1.84 -11.30
N ALA A 91 -7.99 2.51 -10.22
CA ALA A 91 -6.59 2.54 -9.84
C ALA A 91 -6.01 1.13 -9.64
N ALA A 92 -6.74 0.25 -8.94
CA ALA A 92 -6.32 -1.13 -8.73
C ALA A 92 -6.15 -1.89 -10.05
N ARG A 93 -7.04 -1.68 -11.01
CA ARG A 93 -6.95 -2.31 -12.35
C ARG A 93 -5.79 -1.76 -13.17
N ARG A 94 -5.62 -0.43 -13.17
CA ARG A 94 -4.54 0.26 -13.89
C ARG A 94 -3.17 -0.16 -13.35
N GLU A 95 -2.95 -0.06 -12.04
CA GLU A 95 -1.67 -0.41 -11.42
C GLU A 95 -1.31 -1.89 -11.65
N CYS A 96 -2.27 -2.79 -11.51
CA CYS A 96 -2.04 -4.20 -11.80
C CYS A 96 -1.62 -4.42 -13.26
N LEU A 97 -2.29 -3.76 -14.21
CA LEU A 97 -1.94 -3.87 -15.62
C LEU A 97 -0.55 -3.29 -15.91
N GLU A 98 -0.22 -2.11 -15.38
CA GLU A 98 1.05 -1.42 -15.59
C GLU A 98 2.23 -2.22 -15.02
N GLU A 99 2.13 -2.67 -13.76
CA GLU A 99 3.22 -3.34 -13.06
C GLU A 99 3.34 -4.84 -13.35
N SER A 100 2.29 -5.48 -13.84
CA SER A 100 2.32 -6.94 -14.05
C SER A 100 1.88 -7.41 -15.44
N GLY A 101 1.26 -6.55 -16.24
CA GLY A 101 0.63 -6.93 -17.50
C GLY A 101 -0.65 -7.75 -17.33
N CYS A 102 -1.20 -7.84 -16.12
CA CYS A 102 -2.41 -8.60 -15.83
C CYS A 102 -3.66 -7.75 -15.85
N THR A 103 -4.72 -8.19 -16.53
CA THR A 103 -6.07 -7.66 -16.36
C THR A 103 -6.81 -8.43 -15.28
N LEU A 104 -7.80 -7.78 -14.64
CA LEU A 104 -8.48 -8.31 -13.46
C LEU A 104 -9.96 -8.57 -13.70
N LYS A 105 -10.44 -9.71 -13.19
CA LYS A 105 -11.86 -10.01 -12.97
C LYS A 105 -12.12 -10.25 -11.48
N ASP A 106 -13.38 -10.20 -11.07
CA ASP A 106 -13.82 -10.46 -9.69
C ASP A 106 -13.10 -9.62 -8.62
N LEU A 107 -12.81 -8.34 -8.95
CA LEU A 107 -12.14 -7.42 -8.05
C LEU A 107 -13.01 -7.18 -6.81
N ARG A 108 -12.44 -7.44 -5.64
CA ARG A 108 -13.11 -7.31 -4.35
C ARG A 108 -12.26 -6.46 -3.39
N PHE A 109 -12.86 -5.42 -2.82
CA PHE A 109 -12.28 -4.67 -1.72
C PHE A 109 -12.18 -5.55 -0.45
N LEU A 110 -11.02 -5.50 0.22
CA LEU A 110 -10.76 -6.26 1.45
C LEU A 110 -10.74 -5.36 2.67
N CYS A 111 -9.86 -4.36 2.68
CA CYS A 111 -9.70 -3.43 3.80
C CYS A 111 -8.98 -2.15 3.37
N SER A 112 -9.02 -1.15 4.25
CA SER A 112 -8.11 0.00 4.19
C SER A 112 -7.16 -0.05 5.38
N GLN A 113 -5.94 0.39 5.17
CA GLN A 113 -4.90 0.45 6.19
C GLN A 113 -4.17 1.80 6.18
N ASN A 114 -3.60 2.15 7.32
CA ASN A 114 -2.68 3.26 7.45
C ASN A 114 -1.28 2.68 7.75
N PRO A 115 -0.38 2.55 6.77
CA PRO A 115 0.91 1.86 6.93
C PRO A 115 1.81 2.46 8.02
N ALA A 116 1.64 3.76 8.33
CA ALA A 116 2.48 4.47 9.29
C ALA A 116 1.69 5.55 10.07
N ASN A 117 0.54 5.18 10.64
CA ASN A 117 -0.41 6.11 11.30
C ASN A 117 0.16 6.91 12.48
N GLY A 118 1.33 6.55 13.00
CA GLY A 118 2.02 7.33 14.02
C GLY A 118 2.76 8.57 13.49
N MET A 119 2.96 8.66 12.17
CA MET A 119 3.72 9.75 11.56
C MET A 119 3.20 10.22 10.20
N SER A 120 2.27 9.50 9.60
CA SER A 120 1.69 9.86 8.32
C SER A 120 0.20 9.54 8.27
N ASP A 121 -0.51 10.24 7.39
CA ASP A 121 -1.93 10.03 7.09
C ASP A 121 -2.15 9.17 5.83
N CYS A 122 -1.09 8.52 5.34
CA CYS A 122 -1.19 7.63 4.19
C CYS A 122 -2.28 6.58 4.39
N VAL A 123 -3.15 6.42 3.39
CA VAL A 123 -4.16 5.37 3.32
C VAL A 123 -3.86 4.48 2.13
N CYS A 124 -3.86 3.16 2.35
CA CYS A 124 -3.77 2.17 1.28
C CYS A 124 -4.99 1.24 1.33
N HIS A 125 -5.66 1.09 0.18
CA HIS A 125 -6.83 0.23 0.02
C HIS A 125 -6.40 -1.12 -0.57
N CYS A 126 -6.64 -2.18 0.16
CA CYS A 126 -6.29 -3.53 -0.24
C CYS A 126 -7.44 -4.19 -1.00
N PHE A 127 -7.13 -4.77 -2.14
CA PHE A 127 -8.03 -5.55 -2.96
C PHE A 127 -7.53 -6.98 -3.16
N ALA A 128 -8.42 -7.87 -3.52
CA ALA A 128 -8.09 -9.15 -4.14
C ALA A 128 -8.88 -9.31 -5.44
N ALA A 129 -8.30 -10.05 -6.39
CA ALA A 129 -8.92 -10.28 -7.69
C ALA A 129 -8.49 -11.61 -8.29
N ARG A 130 -9.19 -12.07 -9.32
CA ARG A 130 -8.72 -13.10 -10.23
C ARG A 130 -8.08 -12.46 -11.46
N VAL A 131 -7.01 -13.07 -11.96
CA VAL A 131 -6.47 -12.69 -13.26
C VAL A 131 -7.48 -13.05 -14.35
N ASP A 132 -7.71 -12.13 -15.29
CA ASP A 132 -8.54 -12.37 -16.47
C ASP A 132 -7.68 -12.70 -17.69
N SER A 133 -6.64 -11.91 -17.93
CA SER A 133 -5.62 -12.16 -18.93
C SER A 133 -4.23 -11.70 -18.45
N GLU A 134 -3.20 -12.24 -19.06
CA GLU A 134 -1.80 -11.91 -18.73
C GLU A 134 -1.02 -11.61 -19.99
N ALA A 135 -0.31 -10.48 -20.00
CA ALA A 135 0.65 -10.07 -21.01
C ALA A 135 2.07 -10.00 -20.44
N ALA A 136 3.04 -9.68 -21.29
CA ALA A 136 4.40 -9.39 -20.86
C ALA A 136 4.43 -8.12 -19.97
N LEU A 137 5.44 -8.02 -19.11
CA LEU A 137 5.71 -6.80 -18.35
C LEU A 137 5.95 -5.62 -19.30
N THR A 138 5.30 -4.50 -19.01
CA THR A 138 5.47 -3.24 -19.76
C THR A 138 6.36 -2.27 -19.00
N ASP A 139 6.22 -2.17 -17.69
CA ASP A 139 7.11 -1.40 -16.82
C ASP A 139 8.32 -2.25 -16.40
N THR A 140 9.40 -2.16 -17.15
CA THR A 140 10.66 -2.85 -16.85
C THR A 140 11.66 -2.00 -16.09
N GLU A 141 11.39 -0.71 -15.89
CA GLU A 141 12.25 0.19 -15.12
C GLU A 141 12.04 -0.01 -13.62
N GLU A 142 10.81 -0.07 -13.17
CA GLU A 142 10.48 -0.30 -11.78
C GLU A 142 10.40 -1.80 -11.44
N VAL A 143 9.74 -2.61 -12.27
CA VAL A 143 9.53 -4.03 -12.05
C VAL A 143 10.60 -4.87 -12.71
N ALA A 144 11.42 -5.57 -11.92
CA ALA A 144 12.48 -6.45 -12.42
C ALA A 144 11.97 -7.79 -12.94
N SER A 145 10.96 -8.36 -12.31
CA SER A 145 10.37 -9.66 -12.65
C SER A 145 9.04 -9.87 -11.93
N LYS A 146 8.27 -10.85 -12.41
CA LYS A 146 7.05 -11.33 -11.73
C LYS A 146 7.07 -12.84 -11.62
N ARG A 147 6.32 -13.40 -10.67
CA ARG A 147 6.08 -14.85 -10.55
C ARG A 147 4.74 -15.13 -9.86
N TRP A 148 4.21 -16.30 -10.18
CA TRP A 148 3.07 -16.90 -9.48
C TRP A 148 3.59 -17.84 -8.41
N LEU A 149 3.08 -17.75 -7.19
CA LEU A 149 3.49 -18.59 -6.06
C LEU A 149 2.27 -19.16 -5.36
N SER A 150 2.39 -20.40 -4.91
CA SER A 150 1.36 -21.00 -4.06
C SER A 150 1.26 -20.27 -2.73
N ARG A 151 0.10 -20.37 -2.09
CA ARG A 151 -0.10 -19.82 -0.74
C ARG A 151 1.00 -20.25 0.24
N ASP A 152 1.34 -21.55 0.24
CA ASP A 152 2.35 -22.10 1.17
C ASP A 152 3.74 -21.52 0.89
N ALA A 153 4.10 -21.36 -0.38
CA ALA A 153 5.38 -20.73 -0.75
C ALA A 153 5.44 -19.27 -0.29
N VAL A 154 4.35 -18.51 -0.41
CA VAL A 154 4.28 -17.13 0.09
C VAL A 154 4.35 -17.08 1.61
N LEU A 155 3.65 -17.97 2.32
CA LEU A 155 3.72 -18.04 3.77
C LEU A 155 5.14 -18.37 4.25
N GLU A 156 5.85 -19.28 3.57
CA GLU A 156 7.27 -19.57 3.84
C GLU A 156 8.17 -18.34 3.62
N MET A 157 7.95 -17.57 2.53
CA MET A 157 8.66 -16.31 2.29
C MET A 157 8.41 -15.27 3.41
N LEU A 158 7.16 -15.16 3.89
CA LEU A 158 6.83 -14.27 5.01
C LEU A 158 7.50 -14.72 6.31
N GLU A 159 7.49 -16.01 6.60
CA GLU A 159 8.17 -16.59 7.79
C GLU A 159 9.67 -16.33 7.76
N LYS A 160 10.30 -16.47 6.59
CA LYS A 160 11.73 -16.19 6.37
C LYS A 160 12.05 -14.69 6.26
N ASN A 161 11.05 -13.82 6.35
CA ASN A 161 11.19 -12.36 6.20
C ASN A 161 11.85 -11.95 4.86
N GLU A 162 11.53 -12.66 3.78
CA GLU A 162 12.03 -12.37 2.43
C GLU A 162 11.25 -11.22 1.77
N THR A 163 10.00 -11.01 2.17
CA THR A 163 9.17 -9.83 1.86
C THR A 163 9.13 -8.93 3.09
N LYS A 164 9.49 -7.66 2.95
CA LYS A 164 9.52 -6.67 4.05
C LYS A 164 8.58 -5.49 3.82
N ASP A 165 7.91 -5.46 2.69
CA ASP A 165 6.89 -4.45 2.43
C ASP A 165 5.64 -4.74 3.24
N GLY A 166 5.35 -3.86 4.22
CA GLY A 166 4.23 -4.04 5.14
C GLY A 166 2.87 -4.01 4.47
N VAL A 167 2.74 -3.26 3.37
CA VAL A 167 1.49 -3.17 2.59
C VAL A 167 1.20 -4.52 1.93
N SER A 168 2.21 -5.12 1.28
CA SER A 168 2.11 -6.44 0.66
C SER A 168 1.86 -7.54 1.68
N MET A 169 2.60 -7.53 2.80
CA MET A 169 2.41 -8.52 3.87
C MET A 169 0.97 -8.53 4.39
N LEU A 170 0.42 -7.35 4.70
CA LEU A 170 -0.95 -7.24 5.19
C LEU A 170 -1.96 -7.66 4.10
N GLY A 171 -1.79 -7.15 2.87
CA GLY A 171 -2.68 -7.45 1.74
C GLY A 171 -2.75 -8.96 1.45
N LEU A 172 -1.61 -9.65 1.45
CA LEU A 172 -1.52 -11.09 1.27
C LEU A 172 -2.21 -11.86 2.39
N LEU A 173 -1.94 -11.53 3.65
CA LEU A 173 -2.55 -12.20 4.80
C LEU A 173 -4.06 -12.00 4.84
N TYR A 174 -4.54 -10.77 4.53
CA TYR A 174 -5.97 -10.50 4.41
C TYR A 174 -6.62 -11.27 3.27
N ALA A 175 -5.96 -11.31 2.10
CA ALA A 175 -6.47 -12.07 0.96
C ALA A 175 -6.55 -13.57 1.27
N PHE A 176 -5.52 -14.15 1.88
CA PHE A 176 -5.52 -15.56 2.27
C PHE A 176 -6.58 -15.91 3.30
N GLN A 177 -6.97 -14.96 4.13
CA GLN A 177 -7.98 -15.19 5.17
C GLN A 177 -9.41 -14.96 4.67
N PHE A 178 -9.65 -13.94 3.85
CA PHE A 178 -10.99 -13.42 3.58
C PHE A 178 -11.43 -13.48 2.12
N TYR A 179 -10.52 -13.71 1.18
CA TYR A 179 -10.85 -13.89 -0.23
C TYR A 179 -10.99 -15.39 -0.54
N LYS A 180 -12.22 -15.83 -0.85
CA LYS A 180 -12.58 -17.22 -1.15
C LYS A 180 -13.26 -17.26 -2.50
#